data_984e5595b734751e0a158d61aba3ef7a
#
_entry.id   984e5595b734751e0a158d61aba3ef7a
#
_cell.length_a   1.000
_cell.length_b   1.000
_cell.length_c   1.000
_cell.angle_alpha   90.00
_cell.angle_beta   90.00
_cell.angle_gamma   90.00
#
_symmetry.space_group_name_H-M   'P 1'
#
loop_
_entity.id
_entity.type
_entity.pdbx_description
1 polymer ?
#
loop_
_entity_poly.entity_id
_entity_poly.type
_entity_poly.pdbx_seq_one_letter_code
_entity_poly.pdbx_strand_id
1 'polypeptide(L)'
;MSRNMLTVVMLNWARPNFALRNMHLYASYKLVKHIVCFNNGAPFVDPKDLPRKCVLVEASADLGLTSRLAAASLASTEAVFHTDDDIAVPESTVEALYQRWAKGKLSCHGLYGRIAYPAYRYGNVLGMVEVVLTRAVVCSVRVNNLALSVTDLFNDLSGRPRGNGEDIILSFAGLAASRKPNIAYPFTAMNYPACDDVAIHKRWVGHLEHRMRVVSRCREVFFGHAARRLTSA
;
A
#
# COMPACT_ATOMS: atom_id res chain seq x y z
N MET A 1 -19.84 3.53 17.17
CA MET A 1 -18.52 3.41 16.51
C MET A 1 -18.13 1.95 16.51
N SER A 2 -17.84 1.39 15.33
CA SER A 2 -17.36 0.01 15.21
C SER A 2 -15.93 -0.06 15.77
N ARG A 3 -15.69 -1.02 16.68
CA ARG A 3 -14.37 -1.24 17.27
C ARG A 3 -13.70 -2.45 16.59
N ASN A 4 -12.37 -2.41 16.49
CA ASN A 4 -11.57 -3.57 16.07
C ASN A 4 -11.91 -4.14 14.67
N MET A 5 -12.04 -3.27 13.68
CA MET A 5 -12.48 -3.64 12.31
C MET A 5 -11.38 -3.60 11.26
N LEU A 6 -10.17 -3.12 11.62
CA LEU A 6 -9.11 -2.81 10.68
C LEU A 6 -7.79 -3.41 11.13
N THR A 7 -7.05 -4.02 10.21
CA THR A 7 -5.63 -4.36 10.40
C THR A 7 -4.78 -3.32 9.69
N VAL A 8 -3.84 -2.72 10.41
CA VAL A 8 -2.81 -1.86 9.84
C VAL A 8 -1.64 -2.71 9.36
N VAL A 9 -1.15 -2.44 8.16
CA VAL A 9 0.04 -3.09 7.60
C VAL A 9 1.06 -2.03 7.25
N MET A 10 2.25 -2.16 7.80
CA MET A 10 3.35 -1.24 7.61
C MET A 10 4.62 -2.00 7.23
N LEU A 11 5.41 -1.38 6.35
CA LEU A 11 6.73 -1.87 5.98
C LEU A 11 7.78 -0.95 6.59
N ASN A 12 8.77 -1.53 7.26
CA ASN A 12 9.98 -0.82 7.68
C ASN A 12 11.21 -1.38 6.96
N TRP A 13 12.15 -0.48 6.64
CA TRP A 13 13.45 -0.86 6.10
C TRP A 13 14.60 -0.08 6.78
N ALA A 14 14.52 1.24 6.85
CA ALA A 14 15.64 2.08 7.30
C ALA A 14 15.22 3.17 8.31
N ARG A 15 13.96 3.17 8.79
CA ARG A 15 13.41 4.21 9.67
C ARG A 15 12.74 3.62 10.91
N PRO A 16 13.47 2.82 11.71
CA PRO A 16 12.90 2.07 12.82
C PRO A 16 12.17 2.95 13.85
N ASN A 17 12.69 4.13 14.16
CA ASN A 17 12.07 5.03 15.13
C ASN A 17 10.70 5.55 14.66
N PHE A 18 10.53 5.79 13.36
CA PHE A 18 9.24 6.21 12.81
C PHE A 18 8.27 5.02 12.78
N ALA A 19 8.75 3.85 12.39
CA ALA A 19 7.94 2.64 12.42
C ALA A 19 7.41 2.34 13.83
N LEU A 20 8.26 2.39 14.86
CA LEU A 20 7.87 2.18 16.26
C LEU A 20 6.87 3.24 16.72
N ARG A 21 7.13 4.52 16.42
CA ARG A 21 6.20 5.62 16.72
C ARG A 21 4.83 5.40 16.09
N ASN A 22 4.79 4.98 14.84
CA ASN A 22 3.54 4.69 14.12
C ASN A 22 2.82 3.45 14.69
N MET A 23 3.54 2.41 15.09
CA MET A 23 2.94 1.26 15.78
C MET A 23 2.22 1.71 17.07
N HIS A 24 2.83 2.56 17.89
CA HIS A 24 2.20 3.11 19.09
C HIS A 24 0.99 3.98 18.75
N LEU A 25 1.13 4.85 17.74
CA LEU A 25 0.04 5.72 17.28
C LEU A 25 -1.18 4.89 16.84
N TYR A 26 -1.00 3.96 15.91
CA TYR A 26 -2.11 3.16 15.40
C TYR A 26 -2.66 2.17 16.43
N ALA A 27 -1.84 1.69 17.37
CA ALA A 27 -2.32 0.85 18.49
C ALA A 27 -3.30 1.58 19.40
N SER A 28 -3.22 2.91 19.51
CA SER A 28 -4.16 3.73 20.28
C SER A 28 -5.53 3.89 19.63
N TYR A 29 -5.65 3.64 18.31
CA TYR A 29 -6.89 3.86 17.56
C TYR A 29 -7.93 2.79 17.87
N LYS A 30 -9.17 3.23 18.11
CA LYS A 30 -10.29 2.34 18.47
C LYS A 30 -10.68 1.40 17.34
N LEU A 31 -10.57 1.88 16.10
CA LEU A 31 -10.88 1.10 14.88
C LEU A 31 -9.86 -0.03 14.66
N VAL A 32 -8.61 0.16 15.08
CA VAL A 32 -7.52 -0.77 14.81
C VAL A 32 -7.57 -1.97 15.75
N LYS A 33 -7.72 -3.16 15.18
CA LYS A 33 -7.68 -4.45 15.88
C LYS A 33 -6.26 -4.99 15.98
N HIS A 34 -5.50 -4.88 14.89
CA HIS A 34 -4.21 -5.53 14.74
C HIS A 34 -3.27 -4.65 13.92
N ILE A 35 -1.98 -4.75 14.17
CA ILE A 35 -0.92 -4.10 13.40
C ILE A 35 0.08 -5.17 13.00
N VAL A 36 0.40 -5.27 11.73
CA VAL A 36 1.47 -6.10 11.20
C VAL A 36 2.54 -5.19 10.64
N CYS A 37 3.68 -5.14 11.30
CA CYS A 37 4.87 -4.47 10.82
C CYS A 37 5.81 -5.50 10.21
N PHE A 38 6.13 -5.36 8.93
CA PHE A 38 7.12 -6.19 8.25
C PHE A 38 8.44 -5.43 8.18
N ASN A 39 9.47 -5.96 8.82
CA ASN A 39 10.78 -5.35 8.86
C ASN A 39 11.72 -6.01 7.85
N ASN A 40 12.07 -5.27 6.81
CA ASN A 40 13.10 -5.64 5.82
C ASN A 40 14.50 -5.14 6.19
N GLY A 41 14.63 -4.40 7.28
CA GLY A 41 15.87 -3.82 7.76
C GLY A 41 16.50 -4.63 8.89
N ALA A 42 17.47 -4.02 9.55
CA ALA A 42 18.04 -4.58 10.77
C ALA A 42 16.99 -4.65 11.90
N PRO A 43 17.08 -5.60 12.82
CA PRO A 43 16.28 -5.62 14.04
C PRO A 43 16.38 -4.28 14.77
N PHE A 44 15.25 -3.74 15.25
CA PHE A 44 15.22 -2.37 15.77
C PHE A 44 14.45 -2.19 17.08
N VAL A 45 13.73 -3.18 17.53
CA VAL A 45 12.91 -3.10 18.73
C VAL A 45 12.95 -4.39 19.51
N ASP A 46 13.04 -4.27 20.84
CA ASP A 46 12.84 -5.42 21.72
C ASP A 46 11.35 -5.83 21.66
N PRO A 47 11.03 -7.13 21.51
CA PRO A 47 9.63 -7.60 21.50
C PRO A 47 8.80 -7.12 22.69
N LYS A 48 9.39 -6.86 23.85
CA LYS A 48 8.68 -6.33 25.05
C LYS A 48 8.20 -4.88 24.88
N ASP A 49 8.82 -4.10 23.98
CA ASP A 49 8.49 -2.70 23.72
C ASP A 49 7.41 -2.55 22.65
N LEU A 50 6.98 -3.65 22.03
CA LEU A 50 5.92 -3.62 21.04
C LEU A 50 4.56 -3.36 21.69
N PRO A 51 3.72 -2.51 21.10
CA PRO A 51 2.33 -2.35 21.53
C PRO A 51 1.55 -3.68 21.44
N ARG A 52 0.66 -3.94 22.40
CA ARG A 52 -0.09 -5.22 22.50
C ARG A 52 -0.84 -5.67 21.24
N LYS A 53 -1.18 -4.73 20.33
CA LYS A 53 -1.86 -5.05 19.07
C LYS A 53 -0.91 -5.37 17.92
N CYS A 54 0.40 -5.31 18.15
CA CYS A 54 1.41 -5.42 17.10
C CYS A 54 1.98 -6.82 16.97
N VAL A 55 2.19 -7.22 15.73
CA VAL A 55 3.04 -8.33 15.32
C VAL A 55 4.17 -7.75 14.48
N LEU A 56 5.40 -8.00 14.88
CA LEU A 56 6.58 -7.69 14.10
C LEU A 56 7.02 -8.96 13.36
N VAL A 57 7.11 -8.86 12.04
CA VAL A 57 7.67 -9.91 11.19
C VAL A 57 9.06 -9.45 10.76
N GLU A 58 10.08 -10.12 11.24
CA GLU A 58 11.47 -9.83 10.87
C GLU A 58 11.92 -10.71 9.71
N ALA A 59 12.32 -10.08 8.62
CA ALA A 59 12.91 -10.78 7.49
C ALA A 59 14.42 -11.00 7.71
N SER A 60 14.93 -12.15 7.29
CA SER A 60 16.38 -12.45 7.31
C SER A 60 17.15 -11.69 6.23
N ALA A 61 16.46 -11.08 5.26
CA ALA A 61 17.02 -10.30 4.17
C ALA A 61 15.99 -9.29 3.66
N ASP A 62 16.41 -8.28 2.90
CA ASP A 62 15.48 -7.37 2.21
C ASP A 62 14.70 -8.12 1.12
N LEU A 63 13.43 -8.36 1.38
CA LEU A 63 12.48 -9.00 0.46
C LEU A 63 11.80 -7.99 -0.48
N GLY A 64 12.11 -6.70 -0.33
CA GLY A 64 11.57 -5.64 -1.16
C GLY A 64 10.16 -5.19 -0.76
N LEU A 65 9.59 -4.29 -1.56
CA LEU A 65 8.33 -3.62 -1.24
C LEU A 65 7.09 -4.52 -1.34
N THR A 66 7.12 -5.56 -2.17
CA THR A 66 6.02 -6.54 -2.29
C THR A 66 5.79 -7.35 -1.02
N SER A 67 6.77 -7.40 -0.10
CA SER A 67 6.63 -8.04 1.21
C SER A 67 5.48 -7.47 2.05
N ARG A 68 5.05 -6.21 1.81
CA ARG A 68 3.85 -5.66 2.46
C ARG A 68 2.57 -6.39 2.06
N LEU A 69 2.50 -6.92 0.84
CA LEU A 69 1.35 -7.72 0.40
C LEU A 69 1.31 -9.07 1.12
N ALA A 70 2.49 -9.69 1.35
CA ALA A 70 2.60 -10.90 2.14
C ALA A 70 2.25 -10.63 3.63
N ALA A 71 2.73 -9.52 4.20
CA ALA A 71 2.38 -9.10 5.56
C ALA A 71 0.86 -8.92 5.74
N ALA A 72 0.17 -8.38 4.73
CA ALA A 72 -1.27 -8.16 4.78
C ALA A 72 -2.09 -9.47 4.77
N SER A 73 -1.54 -10.59 4.30
CA SER A 73 -2.22 -11.89 4.40
C SER A 73 -2.32 -12.41 5.85
N LEU A 74 -1.54 -11.84 6.77
CA LEU A 74 -1.66 -12.09 8.22
C LEU A 74 -2.78 -11.29 8.89
N ALA A 75 -3.54 -10.48 8.13
CA ALA A 75 -4.61 -9.67 8.67
C ALA A 75 -5.73 -10.53 9.25
N SER A 76 -6.18 -10.18 10.46
CA SER A 76 -7.29 -10.84 11.16
C SER A 76 -8.65 -10.14 10.93
N THR A 77 -8.71 -9.18 9.99
CA THR A 77 -9.90 -8.38 9.62
C THR A 77 -10.09 -8.36 8.12
N GLU A 78 -11.32 -8.10 7.66
CA GLU A 78 -11.61 -7.97 6.22
C GLU A 78 -10.92 -6.74 5.60
N ALA A 79 -10.83 -5.65 6.37
CA ALA A 79 -10.20 -4.40 5.94
C ALA A 79 -8.73 -4.35 6.35
N VAL A 80 -7.89 -3.94 5.41
CA VAL A 80 -6.46 -3.67 5.62
C VAL A 80 -6.18 -2.21 5.31
N PHE A 81 -5.47 -1.53 6.19
CA PHE A 81 -4.92 -0.20 5.97
C PHE A 81 -3.41 -0.32 5.77
N HIS A 82 -2.97 -0.16 4.53
CA HIS A 82 -1.54 -0.02 4.24
C HIS A 82 -1.08 1.39 4.51
N THR A 83 0.06 1.53 5.16
CA THR A 83 0.71 2.81 5.43
C THR A 83 2.23 2.68 5.37
N ASP A 84 2.92 3.78 5.09
CA ASP A 84 4.38 3.84 5.18
C ASP A 84 4.81 4.20 6.62
N ASP A 85 6.08 3.93 6.94
CA ASP A 85 6.68 4.23 8.24
C ASP A 85 6.92 5.73 8.45
N ASP A 86 6.96 6.54 7.39
CA ASP A 86 7.27 7.97 7.40
C ASP A 86 6.06 8.91 7.40
N ILE A 87 4.87 8.37 7.59
CA ILE A 87 3.62 9.14 7.58
C ILE A 87 2.74 8.78 8.78
N ALA A 88 2.24 9.80 9.49
CA ALA A 88 1.21 9.64 10.51
C ALA A 88 -0.16 10.05 9.93
N VAL A 89 -1.10 9.12 9.89
CA VAL A 89 -2.47 9.36 9.43
C VAL A 89 -3.39 9.45 10.64
N PRO A 90 -4.08 10.58 10.90
CA PRO A 90 -4.96 10.75 12.05
C PRO A 90 -6.08 9.71 12.12
N GLU A 91 -6.53 9.35 13.32
CA GLU A 91 -7.61 8.38 13.54
C GLU A 91 -8.86 8.73 12.75
N SER A 92 -9.27 10.00 12.75
CA SER A 92 -10.43 10.48 11.99
C SER A 92 -10.30 10.25 10.47
N THR A 93 -9.09 10.40 9.93
CA THR A 93 -8.81 10.12 8.52
C THR A 93 -8.89 8.62 8.22
N VAL A 94 -8.31 7.77 9.09
CA VAL A 94 -8.37 6.30 8.94
C VAL A 94 -9.82 5.82 9.03
N GLU A 95 -10.61 6.35 9.97
CA GLU A 95 -12.06 6.07 10.10
C GLU A 95 -12.84 6.49 8.86
N ALA A 96 -12.57 7.68 8.33
CA ALA A 96 -13.23 8.17 7.12
C ALA A 96 -12.91 7.29 5.90
N LEU A 97 -11.65 6.89 5.71
CA LEU A 97 -11.24 5.96 4.65
C LEU A 97 -11.94 4.60 4.80
N TYR A 98 -11.96 4.05 6.02
CA TYR A 98 -12.65 2.79 6.30
C TYR A 98 -14.15 2.87 5.97
N GLN A 99 -14.84 3.92 6.40
CA GLN A 99 -16.27 4.11 6.13
C GLN A 99 -16.57 4.24 4.63
N ARG A 100 -15.69 4.89 3.86
CA ARG A 100 -15.81 4.98 2.40
C ARG A 100 -15.59 3.63 1.74
N TRP A 101 -14.54 2.93 2.14
CA TRP A 101 -14.24 1.58 1.67
C TRP A 101 -15.37 0.60 1.99
N ALA A 102 -15.95 0.63 3.19
CA ALA A 102 -16.98 -0.29 3.63
C ALA A 102 -18.25 -0.28 2.75
N LYS A 103 -18.48 0.81 1.99
CA LYS A 103 -19.59 0.92 1.02
C LYS A 103 -19.37 0.14 -0.27
N GLY A 104 -18.12 -0.14 -0.64
CA GLY A 104 -17.77 -0.81 -1.89
C GLY A 104 -16.88 -2.05 -1.76
N LYS A 105 -16.11 -2.16 -0.68
CA LYS A 105 -15.24 -3.26 -0.22
C LYS A 105 -14.19 -3.84 -1.17
N LEU A 106 -14.33 -3.69 -2.49
CA LEU A 106 -13.42 -4.29 -3.47
C LEU A 106 -12.54 -3.29 -4.22
N SER A 107 -12.77 -1.98 -4.11
CA SER A 107 -11.87 -0.95 -4.62
C SER A 107 -10.91 -0.47 -3.53
N CYS A 108 -9.81 0.16 -3.93
CA CYS A 108 -8.87 0.78 -3.02
C CYS A 108 -9.28 2.23 -2.72
N HIS A 109 -9.26 2.62 -1.45
CA HIS A 109 -9.63 3.95 -0.99
C HIS A 109 -8.47 4.55 -0.18
N GLY A 110 -7.88 5.66 -0.63
CA GLY A 110 -6.71 6.23 0.03
C GLY A 110 -6.51 7.72 -0.17
N LEU A 111 -5.30 8.21 0.12
CA LEU A 111 -4.97 9.63 0.10
C LEU A 111 -4.19 10.07 -1.15
N TYR A 112 -3.41 9.17 -1.74
CA TYR A 112 -2.46 9.51 -2.78
C TYR A 112 -2.80 8.79 -4.08
N GLY A 113 -3.54 9.49 -4.95
CA GLY A 113 -3.93 8.97 -6.26
C GLY A 113 -2.90 9.25 -7.35
N ARG A 114 -2.89 8.40 -8.38
CA ARG A 114 -2.09 8.56 -9.59
C ARG A 114 -2.92 8.16 -10.81
N ILE A 115 -2.65 8.82 -11.91
CA ILE A 115 -3.16 8.44 -13.23
C ILE A 115 -2.17 7.46 -13.85
N ALA A 116 -2.70 6.38 -14.39
CA ALA A 116 -1.91 5.36 -15.10
C ALA A 116 -2.22 5.30 -16.60
N TYR A 117 -3.26 5.99 -17.07
CA TYR A 117 -3.64 6.03 -18.48
C TYR A 117 -3.65 7.49 -19.03
N PRO A 118 -3.19 7.76 -20.26
CA PRO A 118 -2.51 6.84 -21.19
C PRO A 118 -1.09 6.46 -20.74
N ALA A 119 -0.51 7.21 -19.79
CA ALA A 119 0.81 6.95 -19.20
C ALA A 119 0.78 7.24 -17.70
N TYR A 120 1.64 6.56 -16.94
CA TYR A 120 1.80 6.83 -15.50
C TYR A 120 2.31 8.25 -15.27
N ARG A 121 1.63 9.01 -14.40
CA ARG A 121 1.99 10.40 -14.08
C ARG A 121 2.23 10.55 -12.59
N TYR A 122 3.33 11.23 -12.25
CA TYR A 122 3.55 11.74 -10.90
C TYR A 122 2.59 12.91 -10.61
N GLY A 123 2.44 13.22 -9.35
CA GLY A 123 1.50 14.21 -8.86
C GLY A 123 0.28 13.55 -8.22
N ASN A 124 -0.21 14.16 -7.15
CA ASN A 124 -1.38 13.63 -6.46
C ASN A 124 -2.66 14.03 -7.22
N VAL A 125 -3.48 13.04 -7.54
CA VAL A 125 -4.79 13.21 -8.19
C VAL A 125 -5.85 12.74 -7.22
N LEU A 126 -6.89 13.55 -7.05
CA LEU A 126 -8.02 13.25 -6.17
C LEU A 126 -9.24 12.76 -6.97
N GLY A 127 -10.14 12.06 -6.30
CA GLY A 127 -11.33 11.48 -6.92
C GLY A 127 -11.05 10.08 -7.50
N MET A 128 -11.66 9.77 -8.64
CA MET A 128 -11.51 8.48 -9.33
C MET A 128 -10.14 8.39 -9.99
N VAL A 129 -9.40 7.33 -9.67
CA VAL A 129 -8.02 7.10 -10.14
C VAL A 129 -7.79 5.62 -10.43
N GLU A 130 -6.79 5.31 -11.26
CA GLU A 130 -6.39 3.92 -11.47
C GLU A 130 -5.50 3.42 -10.33
N VAL A 131 -4.60 4.25 -9.82
CA VAL A 131 -3.64 3.85 -8.80
C VAL A 131 -3.81 4.69 -7.54
N VAL A 132 -3.81 4.02 -6.38
CA VAL A 132 -3.70 4.64 -5.05
C VAL A 132 -2.45 4.09 -4.39
N LEU A 133 -1.58 4.97 -3.91
CA LEU A 133 -0.33 4.56 -3.28
C LEU A 133 -0.57 3.83 -1.95
N THR A 134 0.19 2.78 -1.71
CA THR A 134 0.19 2.03 -0.44
C THR A 134 0.65 2.85 0.76
N ARG A 135 1.05 4.07 0.53
CA ARG A 135 1.44 5.05 1.55
C ARG A 135 0.30 5.35 2.55
N ALA A 136 -0.96 5.38 2.08
CA ALA A 136 -2.14 5.46 2.95
C ALA A 136 -3.36 4.98 2.16
N VAL A 137 -3.70 3.70 2.23
CA VAL A 137 -4.82 3.11 1.49
C VAL A 137 -5.52 2.03 2.29
N VAL A 138 -6.86 2.03 2.25
CA VAL A 138 -7.70 0.93 2.74
C VAL A 138 -8.12 0.06 1.56
N CYS A 139 -7.93 -1.25 1.70
CA CYS A 139 -8.43 -2.26 0.77
C CYS A 139 -8.93 -3.49 1.55
N SER A 140 -9.53 -4.48 0.86
CA SER A 140 -9.85 -5.76 1.49
C SER A 140 -8.66 -6.72 1.45
N VAL A 141 -8.59 -7.64 2.42
CA VAL A 141 -7.66 -8.79 2.37
C VAL A 141 -7.80 -9.55 1.05
N ARG A 142 -9.04 -9.67 0.52
CA ARG A 142 -9.28 -10.34 -0.77
C ARG A 142 -8.55 -9.65 -1.92
N VAL A 143 -8.60 -8.32 -2.00
CA VAL A 143 -7.88 -7.53 -3.02
C VAL A 143 -6.39 -7.66 -2.83
N ASN A 144 -5.93 -7.59 -1.58
CA ASN A 144 -4.51 -7.77 -1.25
C ASN A 144 -4.00 -9.17 -1.68
N ASN A 145 -4.75 -10.23 -1.38
CA ASN A 145 -4.36 -11.60 -1.74
C ASN A 145 -4.39 -11.82 -3.26
N LEU A 146 -5.32 -11.18 -3.97
CA LEU A 146 -5.31 -11.17 -5.43
C LEU A 146 -4.05 -10.48 -5.97
N ALA A 147 -3.64 -9.36 -5.39
CA ALA A 147 -2.39 -8.70 -5.75
C ALA A 147 -1.17 -9.59 -5.45
N LEU A 148 -1.12 -10.19 -4.26
CA LEU A 148 -0.03 -11.10 -3.84
C LEU A 148 0.10 -12.30 -4.78
N SER A 149 -1.01 -12.91 -5.19
CA SER A 149 -1.01 -14.12 -6.03
C SER A 149 -0.39 -13.95 -7.42
N VAL A 150 -0.20 -12.71 -7.86
CA VAL A 150 0.38 -12.39 -9.18
C VAL A 150 1.75 -11.73 -9.10
N THR A 151 2.31 -11.52 -7.91
CA THR A 151 3.60 -10.79 -7.75
C THR A 151 4.74 -11.43 -8.51
N ASP A 152 4.77 -12.76 -8.63
CA ASP A 152 5.82 -13.47 -9.35
C ASP A 152 5.85 -13.14 -10.85
N LEU A 153 4.72 -12.74 -11.42
CA LEU A 153 4.64 -12.31 -12.81
C LEU A 153 5.34 -10.96 -13.08
N PHE A 154 5.84 -10.31 -12.02
CA PHE A 154 6.54 -9.03 -12.08
C PHE A 154 8.02 -9.13 -11.68
N ASN A 155 8.52 -10.34 -11.40
CA ASN A 155 9.90 -10.53 -10.95
C ASN A 155 10.94 -10.11 -12.01
N ASP A 156 10.63 -10.27 -13.29
CA ASP A 156 11.47 -9.81 -14.41
C ASP A 156 11.51 -8.28 -14.52
N LEU A 157 10.51 -7.58 -13.95
CA LEU A 157 10.44 -6.13 -13.89
C LEU A 157 11.02 -5.57 -12.59
N SER A 158 11.48 -6.45 -11.68
CA SER A 158 11.99 -6.02 -10.38
C SER A 158 13.25 -5.18 -10.56
N GLY A 159 13.07 -3.86 -10.67
CA GLY A 159 14.13 -2.88 -10.59
C GLY A 159 14.64 -2.75 -9.16
N ARG A 160 15.64 -1.89 -8.94
CA ARG A 160 16.05 -1.50 -7.59
C ARG A 160 15.27 -0.26 -7.16
N PRO A 161 14.62 -0.25 -5.97
CA PRO A 161 14.54 -1.32 -4.99
C PRO A 161 13.60 -2.44 -5.42
N ARG A 162 13.92 -3.64 -4.97
CA ARG A 162 13.19 -4.88 -5.29
C ARG A 162 11.71 -4.77 -4.97
N GLY A 163 10.87 -5.23 -5.89
CA GLY A 163 9.41 -5.24 -5.71
C GLY A 163 8.72 -3.88 -5.82
N ASN A 164 9.39 -2.85 -6.35
CA ASN A 164 8.76 -1.54 -6.57
C ASN A 164 7.62 -1.64 -7.58
N GLY A 165 6.48 -1.05 -7.25
CA GLY A 165 5.25 -1.09 -8.04
C GLY A 165 4.14 -1.92 -7.37
N GLU A 166 4.34 -2.34 -6.13
CA GLU A 166 3.35 -3.07 -5.32
C GLU A 166 2.04 -2.31 -5.16
N ASP A 167 2.10 -0.98 -5.10
CA ASP A 167 0.95 -0.08 -5.08
C ASP A 167 0.16 -0.11 -6.40
N ILE A 168 0.85 -0.23 -7.54
CA ILE A 168 0.22 -0.39 -8.86
C ILE A 168 -0.47 -1.77 -8.92
N ILE A 169 0.23 -2.84 -8.53
CA ILE A 169 -0.31 -4.19 -8.54
C ILE A 169 -1.56 -4.27 -7.64
N LEU A 170 -1.49 -3.75 -6.42
CA LEU A 170 -2.62 -3.69 -5.48
C LEU A 170 -3.81 -2.92 -6.06
N SER A 171 -3.55 -1.77 -6.66
CA SER A 171 -4.58 -0.93 -7.25
C SER A 171 -5.26 -1.60 -8.44
N PHE A 172 -4.50 -2.24 -9.32
CA PHE A 172 -5.06 -2.98 -10.46
C PHE A 172 -5.83 -4.23 -10.01
N ALA A 173 -5.42 -4.91 -8.95
CA ALA A 173 -6.22 -5.96 -8.31
C ALA A 173 -7.57 -5.42 -7.81
N GLY A 174 -7.58 -4.22 -7.21
CA GLY A 174 -8.80 -3.53 -6.81
C GLY A 174 -9.73 -3.19 -7.99
N LEU A 175 -9.18 -2.66 -9.09
CA LEU A 175 -9.92 -2.39 -10.33
C LEU A 175 -10.54 -3.68 -10.91
N ALA A 176 -9.76 -4.76 -10.96
CA ALA A 176 -10.21 -6.06 -11.48
C ALA A 176 -11.32 -6.67 -10.62
N ALA A 177 -11.17 -6.63 -9.30
CA ALA A 177 -12.12 -7.21 -8.36
C ALA A 177 -13.42 -6.42 -8.28
N SER A 178 -13.35 -5.08 -8.30
CA SER A 178 -14.51 -4.20 -8.11
C SER A 178 -15.24 -3.85 -9.39
N ARG A 179 -14.54 -3.88 -10.53
CA ARG A 179 -14.98 -3.27 -11.80
C ARG A 179 -15.33 -1.79 -11.68
N LYS A 180 -14.74 -1.11 -10.69
CA LYS A 180 -14.93 0.31 -10.39
C LYS A 180 -13.56 0.97 -10.19
N PRO A 181 -13.45 2.29 -10.42
CA PRO A 181 -12.22 3.01 -10.14
C PRO A 181 -11.88 2.96 -8.64
N ASN A 182 -10.60 3.03 -8.34
CA ASN A 182 -10.11 3.35 -7.00
C ASN A 182 -10.38 4.83 -6.70
N ILE A 183 -10.34 5.23 -5.43
CA ILE A 183 -10.68 6.60 -5.06
C ILE A 183 -9.63 7.19 -4.13
N ALA A 184 -9.11 8.36 -4.47
CA ALA A 184 -8.24 9.16 -3.62
C ALA A 184 -9.00 10.36 -3.03
N TYR A 185 -8.86 10.58 -1.70
CA TYR A 185 -9.58 11.60 -0.94
C TYR A 185 -8.65 12.70 -0.45
N PRO A 186 -9.17 13.96 -0.32
CA PRO A 186 -8.41 15.10 0.20
C PRO A 186 -8.33 15.11 1.73
N PHE A 187 -8.12 13.95 2.36
CA PHE A 187 -7.95 13.91 3.81
C PHE A 187 -6.51 14.18 4.20
N THR A 188 -6.31 14.60 5.44
CA THR A 188 -5.01 14.99 5.96
C THR A 188 -4.18 13.82 6.46
N ALA A 189 -2.86 13.94 6.28
CA ALA A 189 -1.86 13.10 6.90
C ALA A 189 -0.60 13.95 7.15
N MET A 190 0.21 13.57 8.12
CA MET A 190 1.43 14.27 8.50
C MET A 190 2.64 13.47 8.07
N ASN A 191 3.49 14.06 7.23
CA ASN A 191 4.79 13.49 6.91
C ASN A 191 5.76 13.76 8.07
N TYR A 192 6.58 12.78 8.42
CA TYR A 192 7.70 13.04 9.33
C TYR A 192 8.79 13.80 8.58
N PRO A 193 9.41 14.81 9.25
CA PRO A 193 10.50 15.57 8.64
C PRO A 193 11.74 14.68 8.40
N ALA A 194 12.58 15.09 7.45
CA ALA A 194 13.86 14.46 7.11
C ALA A 194 13.81 13.02 6.55
N CYS A 195 12.70 12.61 5.91
CA CYS A 195 12.60 11.29 5.29
C CYS A 195 13.05 11.25 3.81
N ASP A 196 13.49 12.38 3.28
CA ASP A 196 13.76 12.53 1.84
C ASP A 196 14.97 11.74 1.34
N ASP A 197 15.97 11.49 2.19
CA ASP A 197 17.21 10.80 1.79
C ASP A 197 16.99 9.32 1.46
N VAL A 198 15.88 8.74 1.93
CA VAL A 198 15.51 7.33 1.71
C VAL A 198 14.48 7.18 0.60
N ALA A 199 13.95 8.28 0.05
CA ALA A 199 12.89 8.26 -0.95
C ALA A 199 13.37 7.67 -2.28
N ILE A 200 12.75 6.57 -2.70
CA ILE A 200 13.14 5.76 -3.87
C ILE A 200 13.14 6.59 -5.15
N HIS A 201 12.10 7.40 -5.37
CA HIS A 201 11.94 8.19 -6.60
C HIS A 201 13.05 9.25 -6.78
N LYS A 202 13.71 9.67 -5.71
CA LYS A 202 14.83 10.62 -5.75
C LYS A 202 16.16 9.94 -6.09
N ARG A 203 16.29 8.63 -5.82
CA ARG A 203 17.53 7.87 -5.93
C ARG A 203 17.62 7.00 -7.18
N TRP A 204 16.52 6.83 -7.90
CA TRP A 204 16.47 5.92 -9.04
C TRP A 204 16.01 6.63 -10.32
N VAL A 205 16.92 6.88 -11.23
CA VAL A 205 16.69 7.59 -12.50
C VAL A 205 15.67 6.87 -13.41
N GLY A 206 15.63 5.56 -13.41
CA GLY A 206 14.69 4.74 -14.22
C GLY A 206 13.32 4.51 -13.58
N HIS A 207 13.00 5.19 -12.46
CA HIS A 207 11.79 4.92 -11.67
C HIS A 207 10.49 5.10 -12.47
N LEU A 208 10.35 6.15 -13.26
CA LEU A 208 9.12 6.39 -14.05
C LEU A 208 8.92 5.31 -15.11
N GLU A 209 9.97 5.00 -15.86
CA GLU A 209 9.92 3.97 -16.91
C GLU A 209 9.58 2.59 -16.34
N HIS A 210 10.17 2.24 -15.20
CA HIS A 210 9.82 1.02 -14.49
C HIS A 210 8.33 0.98 -14.12
N ARG A 211 7.79 2.05 -13.54
CA ARG A 211 6.37 2.13 -13.18
C ARG A 211 5.46 2.01 -14.40
N MET A 212 5.84 2.58 -15.54
CA MET A 212 5.11 2.40 -16.80
C MET A 212 5.11 0.93 -17.27
N ARG A 213 6.23 0.22 -17.14
CA ARG A 213 6.30 -1.23 -17.44
C ARG A 213 5.41 -2.04 -16.51
N VAL A 214 5.40 -1.73 -15.20
CA VAL A 214 4.50 -2.38 -14.23
C VAL A 214 3.04 -2.13 -14.59
N VAL A 215 2.66 -0.91 -14.96
CA VAL A 215 1.29 -0.59 -15.41
C VAL A 215 0.91 -1.40 -16.65
N SER A 216 1.78 -1.49 -17.64
CA SER A 216 1.52 -2.28 -18.85
C SER A 216 1.31 -3.75 -18.52
N ARG A 217 2.18 -4.33 -17.68
CA ARG A 217 2.05 -5.73 -17.24
C ARG A 217 0.76 -5.95 -16.42
N CYS A 218 0.39 -5.03 -15.54
CA CYS A 218 -0.87 -5.11 -14.80
C CYS A 218 -2.10 -5.16 -15.74
N ARG A 219 -2.09 -4.37 -16.81
CA ARG A 219 -3.17 -4.41 -17.81
C ARG A 219 -3.27 -5.77 -18.48
N GLU A 220 -2.16 -6.37 -18.83
CA GLU A 220 -2.11 -7.72 -19.41
C GLU A 220 -2.62 -8.77 -18.42
N VAL A 221 -2.10 -8.77 -17.20
CA VAL A 221 -2.40 -9.77 -16.16
C VAL A 221 -3.86 -9.69 -15.71
N PHE A 222 -4.39 -8.50 -15.42
CA PHE A 222 -5.72 -8.35 -14.84
C PHE A 222 -6.85 -8.19 -15.85
N PHE A 223 -6.56 -7.74 -17.07
CA PHE A 223 -7.60 -7.46 -18.09
C PHE A 223 -7.39 -8.18 -19.41
N GLY A 224 -6.26 -8.89 -19.59
CA GLY A 224 -5.96 -9.69 -20.78
C GLY A 224 -5.93 -8.86 -22.06
N HIS A 225 -6.12 -9.52 -23.21
CA HIS A 225 -6.13 -8.86 -24.52
C HIS A 225 -7.32 -7.91 -24.76
N ALA A 226 -8.32 -7.86 -23.89
CA ALA A 226 -9.41 -6.89 -23.97
C ALA A 226 -8.90 -5.43 -23.85
N ALA A 227 -7.75 -5.22 -23.20
CA ALA A 227 -7.13 -3.91 -23.10
C ALA A 227 -6.61 -3.35 -24.45
N ARG A 228 -6.32 -4.21 -25.42
CA ARG A 228 -5.82 -3.78 -26.76
C ARG A 228 -6.89 -3.10 -27.61
N ARG A 229 -8.18 -3.35 -27.37
CA ARG A 229 -9.28 -2.77 -28.15
C ARG A 229 -9.65 -1.32 -27.74
N LEU A 230 -9.21 -0.87 -26.57
CA LEU A 230 -9.49 0.49 -26.09
C LEU A 230 -8.43 1.54 -26.53
N THR A 231 -7.34 1.10 -27.14
CA THR A 231 -6.25 1.97 -27.63
C THR A 231 -6.25 2.21 -29.13
N SER A 232 -7.22 1.61 -29.86
CA SER A 232 -7.34 1.70 -31.33
C SER A 232 -8.63 2.40 -31.79
N ALA A 233 -9.30 3.15 -30.92
CA ALA A 233 -10.47 3.98 -31.25
C ALA A 233 -10.20 5.46 -31.01
#